data_87bb33db8d51bf040c88f25a4c1b45f0
#
_entry.id   87bb33db8d51bf040c88f25a4c1b45f0
#
_cell.length_a   1.000
_cell.length_b   1.000
_cell.length_c   1.000
_cell.angle_alpha   90.00
_cell.angle_beta   90.00
_cell.angle_gamma   90.00
#
_symmetry.space_group_name_H-M   'P 1'
#
loop_
_entity.id
_entity.type
_entity.pdbx_description
1 polymer ?
#
loop_
_entity_poly.entity_id
_entity_poly.type
_entity_poly.pdbx_seq_one_letter_code
_entity_poly.pdbx_strand_id
1 'polypeptide(L)'
;MSEFLFSSESVSEGHPDKVADQISDAILDAILAEDPKARVACETLVSTGLVVISGEITTTAHINYLEIAQDTVRRIGYDNSDIGFDYKSCAILTAINRQSPDIAQGVNEGEGLDLDQGAGDQGLMFGYACRETPTLMPFPIFYAHRIMQRQADLRRDGRLPWLRPDAKSQLTVRYVDGKPVAIDTVVVSTQHDADVTHKQIEEAVIEEIIKPVLPAEFINDKIRYLINPTGRFVVGGPHGDCGLTGRKIIVDTYGGAAHHGGGAFSGKDPSKVDRSAAYAGRYVAKNIVAAGLADKAEVQVAYAIGVAKPVSLMVNTFGTGKIADEKIAALVAEHFDLRPKGIVQALDLLRPIYSKTAAYGHFGREEPEFTWEWTDKADALRAAAGL
;
A
#
# COMPACT_ATOMS: atom_id res chain seq x y z
N MET A 1 -27.50 -19.68 2.61
CA MET A 1 -26.41 -19.41 1.66
C MET A 1 -26.41 -17.92 1.39
N SER A 2 -25.37 -17.21 1.81
CA SER A 2 -25.19 -15.79 1.44
C SER A 2 -24.37 -15.75 0.15
N GLU A 3 -24.88 -15.03 -0.87
CA GLU A 3 -24.16 -14.83 -2.13
C GLU A 3 -24.08 -13.34 -2.42
N PHE A 4 -22.89 -12.85 -2.82
CA PHE A 4 -22.67 -11.46 -3.18
C PHE A 4 -21.47 -11.31 -4.12
N LEU A 5 -21.44 -10.18 -4.83
CA LEU A 5 -20.28 -9.75 -5.61
C LEU A 5 -19.47 -8.73 -4.82
N PHE A 6 -18.15 -8.86 -4.85
CA PHE A 6 -17.23 -7.91 -4.22
C PHE A 6 -16.12 -7.55 -5.19
N SER A 7 -15.80 -6.26 -5.27
CA SER A 7 -14.82 -5.72 -6.21
C SER A 7 -13.71 -4.99 -5.48
N SER A 8 -12.48 -5.19 -5.95
CA SER A 8 -11.33 -4.35 -5.57
C SER A 8 -10.62 -3.86 -6.82
N GLU A 9 -10.03 -2.67 -6.74
CA GLU A 9 -9.22 -2.10 -7.80
C GLU A 9 -7.75 -2.00 -7.38
N SER A 10 -6.87 -1.98 -8.37
CA SER A 10 -5.47 -1.61 -8.23
C SER A 10 -5.06 -0.70 -9.38
N VAL A 11 -3.94 -0.01 -9.19
CA VAL A 11 -3.36 0.86 -10.21
C VAL A 11 -1.88 0.54 -10.39
N SER A 12 -1.35 0.84 -11.59
CA SER A 12 0.06 0.63 -11.89
C SER A 12 0.96 1.69 -11.22
N GLU A 13 2.26 1.44 -11.26
CA GLU A 13 3.27 2.40 -10.82
C GLU A 13 3.26 3.73 -11.58
N GLY A 14 2.72 3.74 -12.80
CA GLY A 14 2.58 4.93 -13.64
C GLY A 14 1.29 5.73 -13.45
N HIS A 15 0.35 5.25 -12.61
CA HIS A 15 -0.81 6.03 -12.23
C HIS A 15 -0.37 7.32 -11.52
N PRO A 16 -0.96 8.50 -11.83
CA PRO A 16 -0.50 9.78 -11.27
C PRO A 16 -0.35 9.81 -9.75
N ASP A 17 -1.33 9.28 -9.01
CA ASP A 17 -1.24 9.21 -7.55
C ASP A 17 -0.09 8.31 -7.08
N LYS A 18 0.19 7.21 -7.81
CA LYS A 18 1.32 6.32 -7.45
C LYS A 18 2.66 6.88 -7.89
N VAL A 19 2.72 7.71 -8.92
CA VAL A 19 3.92 8.49 -9.23
C VAL A 19 4.25 9.42 -8.06
N ALA A 20 3.25 10.13 -7.53
CA ALA A 20 3.40 10.99 -6.37
C ALA A 20 3.86 10.22 -5.11
N ASP A 21 3.24 9.08 -4.81
CA ASP A 21 3.61 8.20 -3.70
C ASP A 21 5.06 7.72 -3.82
N GLN A 22 5.48 7.29 -5.01
CA GLN A 22 6.84 6.80 -5.26
C GLN A 22 7.89 7.90 -5.12
N ILE A 23 7.61 9.14 -5.53
CA ILE A 23 8.52 10.27 -5.33
C ILE A 23 8.64 10.56 -3.83
N SER A 24 7.54 10.62 -3.10
CA SER A 24 7.54 10.89 -1.66
C SER A 24 8.29 9.81 -0.87
N ASP A 25 8.12 8.54 -1.18
CA ASP A 25 8.84 7.45 -0.52
C ASP A 25 10.31 7.32 -0.97
N ALA A 26 10.65 7.70 -2.20
CA ALA A 26 12.06 7.78 -2.63
C ALA A 26 12.83 8.87 -1.87
N ILE A 27 12.19 10.00 -1.60
CA ILE A 27 12.76 11.07 -0.77
C ILE A 27 12.92 10.59 0.68
N LEU A 28 11.91 9.93 1.23
CA LEU A 28 11.99 9.33 2.57
C LEU A 28 13.17 8.36 2.69
N ASP A 29 13.30 7.43 1.74
CA ASP A 29 14.38 6.43 1.75
C ASP A 29 15.77 7.08 1.65
N ALA A 30 15.92 8.09 0.80
CA ALA A 30 17.17 8.82 0.66
C ALA A 30 17.57 9.52 1.97
N ILE A 31 16.58 10.08 2.68
CA ILE A 31 16.83 10.72 3.99
C ILE A 31 17.18 9.67 5.03
N LEU A 32 16.42 8.58 5.15
CA LEU A 32 16.66 7.55 6.16
C LEU A 32 17.98 6.82 5.98
N ALA A 33 18.49 6.75 4.75
CA ALA A 33 19.82 6.17 4.47
C ALA A 33 20.96 6.94 5.13
N GLU A 34 20.83 8.27 5.30
CA GLU A 34 21.82 9.14 5.93
C GLU A 34 21.45 9.49 7.39
N ASP A 35 20.17 9.63 7.68
CA ASP A 35 19.62 10.03 8.98
C ASP A 35 18.42 9.16 9.37
N PRO A 36 18.63 7.98 9.99
CA PRO A 36 17.53 7.09 10.39
C PRO A 36 16.54 7.68 11.40
N LYS A 37 16.92 8.78 12.09
CA LYS A 37 16.08 9.46 13.08
C LYS A 37 15.36 10.69 12.53
N ALA A 38 15.48 10.94 11.23
CA ALA A 38 14.80 12.06 10.58
C ALA A 38 13.27 12.02 10.81
N ARG A 39 12.70 13.22 10.86
CA ARG A 39 11.24 13.42 10.88
C ARG A 39 10.82 13.88 9.48
N VAL A 40 10.03 13.07 8.81
CA VAL A 40 9.66 13.29 7.42
C VAL A 40 8.15 13.17 7.24
N ALA A 41 7.56 14.22 6.70
CA ALA A 41 6.22 14.24 6.13
C ALA A 41 6.35 14.91 4.77
N CYS A 42 6.53 14.11 3.72
CA CYS A 42 6.79 14.56 2.36
C CYS A 42 5.60 14.23 1.46
N GLU A 43 4.98 15.25 0.91
CA GLU A 43 3.86 15.15 -0.01
C GLU A 43 4.26 15.63 -1.40
N THR A 44 3.75 14.96 -2.42
CA THR A 44 4.05 15.27 -3.81
C THR A 44 2.75 15.47 -4.58
N LEU A 45 2.71 16.49 -5.43
CA LEU A 45 1.71 16.69 -6.46
C LEU A 45 2.40 16.53 -7.81
N VAL A 46 1.78 15.77 -8.72
CA VAL A 46 2.22 15.67 -10.11
C VAL A 46 1.08 16.08 -11.06
N SER A 47 1.43 16.79 -12.12
CA SER A 47 0.49 17.22 -13.18
C SER A 47 1.25 17.39 -14.46
N THR A 48 0.59 17.85 -15.54
CA THR A 48 1.24 18.07 -16.84
C THR A 48 2.51 18.92 -16.70
N GLY A 49 3.67 18.30 -16.94
CA GLY A 49 4.97 18.99 -16.92
C GLY A 49 5.42 19.53 -15.55
N LEU A 50 4.79 19.11 -14.44
CA LEU A 50 5.04 19.67 -13.12
C LEU A 50 5.08 18.60 -12.04
N VAL A 51 6.07 18.71 -11.14
CA VAL A 51 6.16 18.02 -9.85
C VAL A 51 6.32 19.08 -8.76
N VAL A 52 5.49 19.04 -7.73
CA VAL A 52 5.61 19.89 -6.53
C VAL A 52 5.85 18.97 -5.34
N ILE A 53 6.94 19.19 -4.62
CA ILE A 53 7.31 18.47 -3.40
C ILE A 53 7.15 19.45 -2.24
N SER A 54 6.29 19.11 -1.29
CA SER A 54 5.99 19.96 -0.14
C SER A 54 5.94 19.13 1.15
N GLY A 55 6.04 19.78 2.29
CA GLY A 55 5.88 19.13 3.58
C GLY A 55 6.86 19.61 4.64
N GLU A 56 6.93 18.85 5.73
CA GLU A 56 7.78 19.14 6.89
C GLU A 56 8.86 18.07 7.04
N ILE A 57 10.12 18.50 6.96
CA ILE A 57 11.29 17.62 7.05
C ILE A 57 12.29 18.22 8.04
N THR A 58 12.60 17.47 9.08
CA THR A 58 13.68 17.78 10.02
C THR A 58 14.71 16.66 9.94
N THR A 59 15.87 16.97 9.39
CA THR A 59 16.95 15.99 9.15
C THR A 59 18.32 16.65 9.13
N THR A 60 19.35 15.84 9.34
CA THR A 60 20.75 16.18 9.09
C THR A 60 21.23 15.70 7.71
N ALA A 61 20.44 14.94 6.99
CA ALA A 61 20.76 14.45 5.64
C ALA A 61 20.80 15.59 4.62
N HIS A 62 21.66 15.43 3.60
CA HIS A 62 21.82 16.37 2.50
C HIS A 62 21.47 15.67 1.18
N ILE A 63 20.22 15.73 0.78
CA ILE A 63 19.72 15.06 -0.43
C ILE A 63 19.42 16.04 -1.56
N ASN A 64 19.44 15.54 -2.80
CA ASN A 64 19.03 16.29 -3.99
C ASN A 64 17.60 15.89 -4.38
N TYR A 65 16.61 16.65 -3.94
CA TYR A 65 15.19 16.41 -4.24
C TYR A 65 14.89 16.36 -5.76
N LEU A 66 15.56 17.21 -6.53
CA LEU A 66 15.40 17.25 -7.99
C LEU A 66 15.82 15.92 -8.63
N GLU A 67 17.01 15.45 -8.30
CA GLU A 67 17.57 14.21 -8.86
C GLU A 67 16.76 12.99 -8.46
N ILE A 68 16.34 12.90 -7.20
CA ILE A 68 15.51 11.80 -6.69
C ILE A 68 14.17 11.75 -7.42
N ALA A 69 13.52 12.89 -7.61
CA ALA A 69 12.24 12.95 -8.33
C ALA A 69 12.41 12.58 -9.81
N GLN A 70 13.44 13.11 -10.50
CA GLN A 70 13.74 12.77 -11.89
C GLN A 70 14.05 11.29 -12.06
N ASP A 71 14.87 10.71 -11.20
CA ASP A 71 15.21 9.28 -11.25
C ASP A 71 13.99 8.39 -11.00
N THR A 72 13.10 8.81 -10.10
CA THR A 72 11.85 8.09 -9.86
C THR A 72 10.94 8.12 -11.07
N VAL A 73 10.71 9.29 -11.67
CA VAL A 73 9.91 9.46 -12.89
C VAL A 73 10.49 8.64 -14.05
N ARG A 74 11.82 8.67 -14.23
CA ARG A 74 12.52 7.88 -15.25
C ARG A 74 12.34 6.38 -15.03
N ARG A 75 12.53 5.90 -13.79
CA ARG A 75 12.40 4.49 -13.41
C ARG A 75 10.99 3.95 -13.65
N ILE A 76 9.95 4.76 -13.46
CA ILE A 76 8.55 4.42 -13.76
C ILE A 76 8.35 4.24 -15.26
N GLY A 77 9.14 4.90 -16.10
CA GLY A 77 9.06 4.81 -17.56
C GLY A 77 8.48 6.05 -18.24
N TYR A 78 8.44 7.18 -17.55
CA TYR A 78 8.16 8.49 -18.15
C TYR A 78 9.47 9.12 -18.63
N ASP A 79 9.99 8.60 -19.73
CA ASP A 79 11.32 8.89 -20.28
C ASP A 79 11.30 9.48 -21.69
N ASN A 80 10.09 9.73 -22.22
CA ASN A 80 9.86 10.29 -23.54
C ASN A 80 8.78 11.39 -23.49
N SER A 81 9.08 12.55 -24.04
CA SER A 81 8.15 13.69 -24.11
C SER A 81 6.88 13.41 -24.93
N ASP A 82 6.90 12.44 -25.84
CA ASP A 82 5.73 12.06 -26.65
C ASP A 82 4.58 11.48 -25.82
N ILE A 83 4.88 10.97 -24.60
CA ILE A 83 3.85 10.49 -23.66
C ILE A 83 3.30 11.60 -22.75
N GLY A 84 3.73 12.84 -22.95
CA GLY A 84 3.20 14.03 -22.29
C GLY A 84 3.70 14.31 -20.88
N PHE A 85 4.52 13.44 -20.31
CA PHE A 85 5.23 13.63 -19.04
C PHE A 85 6.62 12.98 -19.16
N ASP A 86 7.68 13.72 -18.83
CA ASP A 86 9.04 13.30 -19.06
C ASP A 86 9.97 13.82 -17.95
N TYR A 87 10.79 12.95 -17.40
CA TYR A 87 11.71 13.25 -16.30
C TYR A 87 12.70 14.37 -16.61
N LYS A 88 13.05 14.58 -17.91
CA LYS A 88 14.00 15.64 -18.33
C LYS A 88 13.38 17.01 -18.42
N SER A 89 12.08 17.05 -18.78
CA SER A 89 11.40 18.30 -19.13
C SER A 89 10.41 18.78 -18.08
N CYS A 90 10.02 17.95 -17.11
CA CYS A 90 9.11 18.37 -16.05
C CYS A 90 9.80 19.37 -15.10
N ALA A 91 9.07 20.44 -14.75
CA ALA A 91 9.48 21.36 -13.70
C ALA A 91 9.33 20.69 -12.33
N ILE A 92 10.32 20.88 -11.45
CA ILE A 92 10.26 20.35 -10.08
C ILE A 92 10.40 21.54 -9.12
N LEU A 93 9.38 21.74 -8.30
CA LEU A 93 9.30 22.78 -7.29
C LEU A 93 9.35 22.15 -5.90
N THR A 94 10.03 22.81 -4.95
CA THR A 94 10.11 22.37 -3.57
C THR A 94 9.63 23.47 -2.62
N ALA A 95 8.82 23.09 -1.62
CA ALA A 95 8.35 23.93 -0.54
C ALA A 95 8.41 23.15 0.78
N ILE A 96 9.63 23.02 1.33
CA ILE A 96 9.92 22.21 2.50
C ILE A 96 10.15 23.10 3.72
N ASN A 97 9.44 22.80 4.81
CA ASN A 97 9.59 23.45 6.10
C ASN A 97 10.16 22.48 7.15
N ARG A 98 10.52 23.00 8.32
CA ARG A 98 10.84 22.14 9.47
C ARG A 98 9.58 21.74 10.22
N GLN A 99 9.57 20.57 10.87
CA GLN A 99 8.50 20.16 11.76
C GLN A 99 8.27 21.20 12.87
N SER A 100 6.99 21.42 13.23
CA SER A 100 6.61 22.31 14.34
C SER A 100 7.27 21.84 15.66
N PRO A 101 7.86 22.76 16.43
CA PRO A 101 8.38 22.44 17.77
C PRO A 101 7.30 21.92 18.71
N ASP A 102 6.04 22.38 18.55
CA ASP A 102 4.91 21.96 19.40
C ASP A 102 4.54 20.49 19.17
N ILE A 103 4.72 19.99 17.94
CA ILE A 103 4.54 18.58 17.63
C ILE A 103 5.76 17.78 18.11
N ALA A 104 6.98 18.29 17.89
CA ALA A 104 8.21 17.60 18.22
C ALA A 104 8.30 17.21 19.71
N GLN A 105 7.89 18.09 20.63
CA GLN A 105 7.91 17.81 22.08
C GLN A 105 7.04 16.60 22.49
N GLY A 106 5.97 16.28 21.76
CA GLY A 106 5.12 15.11 22.06
C GLY A 106 5.63 13.80 21.44
N VAL A 107 6.58 13.89 20.52
CA VAL A 107 7.13 12.74 19.78
C VAL A 107 8.55 12.38 20.23
N ASN A 108 9.30 13.33 20.80
CA ASN A 108 10.64 13.10 21.28
C ASN A 108 10.63 12.42 22.65
N GLU A 109 11.49 11.43 22.82
CA GLU A 109 11.67 10.73 24.10
C GLU A 109 12.26 11.66 25.15
N GLY A 110 11.69 11.68 26.37
CA GLY A 110 12.12 12.55 27.46
C GLY A 110 11.56 13.97 27.42
N GLU A 111 10.70 14.29 26.48
CA GLU A 111 10.02 15.57 26.33
C GLU A 111 8.50 15.42 26.51
N GLY A 112 7.77 16.53 26.65
CA GLY A 112 6.32 16.51 26.77
C GLY A 112 5.78 16.04 28.15
N LEU A 113 4.52 15.65 28.18
CA LEU A 113 3.82 15.16 29.38
C LEU A 113 4.00 13.65 29.57
N ASP A 114 4.13 12.89 28.51
CA ASP A 114 4.52 11.47 28.51
C ASP A 114 6.02 11.43 28.18
N LEU A 115 6.82 10.80 29.03
CA LEU A 115 8.27 10.71 28.84
C LEU A 115 8.68 9.61 27.85
N ASP A 116 7.79 8.65 27.58
CA ASP A 116 7.96 7.70 26.47
C ASP A 116 7.66 8.42 25.14
N GLN A 117 8.23 7.93 24.04
CA GLN A 117 7.92 8.46 22.71
C GLN A 117 6.42 8.32 22.41
N GLY A 118 5.72 9.46 22.38
CA GLY A 118 4.29 9.52 22.07
C GLY A 118 3.99 9.37 20.58
N ALA A 119 2.71 9.16 20.28
CA ALA A 119 2.22 9.19 18.91
C ALA A 119 2.31 10.62 18.33
N GLY A 120 2.71 10.73 17.07
CA GLY A 120 2.87 12.02 16.38
C GLY A 120 1.56 12.70 16.01
N ASP A 121 0.44 11.96 16.10
CA ASP A 121 -0.91 12.46 15.87
C ASP A 121 -1.92 11.57 16.60
N GLN A 122 -3.15 12.05 16.74
CA GLN A 122 -4.30 11.21 17.03
C GLN A 122 -4.71 10.43 15.79
N GLY A 123 -5.36 9.28 15.98
CA GLY A 123 -5.90 8.51 14.86
C GLY A 123 -6.26 7.09 15.23
N LEU A 124 -6.87 6.41 14.27
CA LEU A 124 -7.17 4.99 14.37
C LEU A 124 -6.66 4.28 13.11
N MET A 125 -6.07 3.12 13.28
CA MET A 125 -5.46 2.33 12.23
C MET A 125 -6.02 0.92 12.26
N PHE A 126 -6.13 0.31 11.08
CA PHE A 126 -6.66 -1.04 10.93
C PHE A 126 -5.61 -1.98 10.33
N GLY A 127 -5.57 -3.19 10.85
CA GLY A 127 -4.92 -4.33 10.23
C GLY A 127 -5.95 -5.40 9.89
N TYR A 128 -5.68 -6.17 8.83
CA TYR A 128 -6.58 -7.23 8.39
C TYR A 128 -5.80 -8.42 7.82
N ALA A 129 -6.35 -9.62 7.98
CA ALA A 129 -5.90 -10.83 7.33
C ALA A 129 -7.08 -11.81 7.14
N CYS A 130 -7.04 -12.61 6.08
CA CYS A 130 -8.02 -13.65 5.82
C CYS A 130 -7.41 -14.80 5.01
N ARG A 131 -8.01 -16.01 5.11
CA ARG A 131 -7.54 -17.24 4.42
C ARG A 131 -8.04 -17.34 2.98
N GLU A 132 -7.88 -16.29 2.19
CA GLU A 132 -8.33 -16.31 0.79
C GLU A 132 -7.18 -16.47 -0.20
N THR A 133 -5.94 -16.15 0.22
CA THR A 133 -4.73 -16.24 -0.61
C THR A 133 -3.55 -16.76 0.22
N PRO A 134 -2.46 -17.22 -0.39
CA PRO A 134 -1.28 -17.71 0.33
C PRO A 134 -0.67 -16.71 1.31
N THR A 135 -0.75 -15.42 1.00
CA THR A 135 -0.23 -14.34 1.84
C THR A 135 -1.25 -13.80 2.85
N LEU A 136 -2.40 -14.48 2.99
CA LEU A 136 -3.50 -14.10 3.89
C LEU A 136 -4.09 -12.70 3.58
N MET A 137 -4.21 -12.40 2.30
CA MET A 137 -4.86 -11.19 1.76
C MET A 137 -6.21 -11.51 1.14
N PRO A 138 -7.13 -10.52 1.06
CA PRO A 138 -8.36 -10.67 0.28
C PRO A 138 -8.07 -10.96 -1.19
N PHE A 139 -8.81 -11.91 -1.75
CA PHE A 139 -8.61 -12.40 -3.12
C PHE A 139 -8.66 -11.29 -4.19
N PRO A 140 -9.65 -10.37 -4.21
CA PRO A 140 -9.76 -9.41 -5.30
C PRO A 140 -8.58 -8.43 -5.37
N ILE A 141 -8.18 -7.83 -4.25
CA ILE A 141 -7.07 -6.86 -4.24
C ILE A 141 -5.73 -7.54 -4.54
N PHE A 142 -5.52 -8.75 -4.03
CA PHE A 142 -4.29 -9.51 -4.25
C PHE A 142 -4.05 -9.75 -5.75
N TYR A 143 -5.06 -10.21 -6.47
CA TYR A 143 -4.93 -10.45 -7.91
C TYR A 143 -5.00 -9.17 -8.75
N ALA A 144 -5.73 -8.14 -8.32
CA ALA A 144 -5.70 -6.84 -8.97
C ALA A 144 -4.28 -6.24 -8.96
N HIS A 145 -3.54 -6.34 -7.86
CA HIS A 145 -2.13 -5.92 -7.80
C HIS A 145 -1.25 -6.73 -8.76
N ARG A 146 -1.40 -8.05 -8.78
CA ARG A 146 -0.60 -8.92 -9.64
C ARG A 146 -0.84 -8.69 -11.12
N ILE A 147 -2.06 -8.35 -11.53
CA ILE A 147 -2.37 -7.92 -12.90
C ILE A 147 -1.58 -6.66 -13.25
N MET A 148 -1.52 -5.67 -12.34
CA MET A 148 -0.76 -4.44 -12.57
C MET A 148 0.75 -4.66 -12.55
N GLN A 149 1.27 -5.52 -11.68
CA GLN A 149 2.68 -5.93 -11.70
C GLN A 149 3.04 -6.58 -13.04
N ARG A 150 2.21 -7.51 -13.51
CA ARG A 150 2.42 -8.19 -14.79
C ARG A 150 2.41 -7.23 -15.97
N GLN A 151 1.52 -6.23 -15.98
CA GLN A 151 1.49 -5.17 -16.99
C GLN A 151 2.84 -4.41 -17.03
N ALA A 152 3.37 -4.03 -15.86
CA ALA A 152 4.64 -3.33 -15.76
C ALA A 152 5.83 -4.20 -16.21
N ASP A 153 5.84 -5.49 -15.86
CA ASP A 153 6.88 -6.44 -16.26
C ASP A 153 6.94 -6.58 -17.79
N LEU A 154 5.79 -6.79 -18.44
CA LEU A 154 5.72 -6.96 -19.89
C LEU A 154 6.07 -5.67 -20.66
N ARG A 155 5.81 -4.52 -20.06
CA ARG A 155 6.25 -3.22 -20.59
C ARG A 155 7.77 -3.08 -20.48
N ARG A 156 8.35 -3.39 -19.32
CA ARG A 156 9.78 -3.23 -19.03
C ARG A 156 10.68 -4.22 -19.78
N ASP A 157 10.23 -5.46 -19.95
CA ASP A 157 10.98 -6.48 -20.68
C ASP A 157 10.81 -6.39 -22.22
N GLY A 158 9.96 -5.48 -22.68
CA GLY A 158 9.74 -5.18 -24.09
C GLY A 158 8.92 -6.23 -24.85
N ARG A 159 8.26 -7.17 -24.15
CA ARG A 159 7.34 -8.13 -24.80
C ARG A 159 6.10 -7.47 -25.36
N LEU A 160 5.57 -6.47 -24.64
CA LEU A 160 4.48 -5.60 -25.11
C LEU A 160 4.96 -4.16 -25.13
N PRO A 161 5.78 -3.77 -26.15
CA PRO A 161 6.48 -2.48 -26.17
C PRO A 161 5.56 -1.27 -26.35
N TRP A 162 4.32 -1.49 -26.76
CA TRP A 162 3.29 -0.47 -26.90
C TRP A 162 2.57 -0.12 -25.59
N LEU A 163 2.83 -0.87 -24.50
CA LEU A 163 2.30 -0.53 -23.18
C LEU A 163 2.98 0.73 -22.64
N ARG A 164 2.17 1.60 -22.03
CA ARG A 164 2.62 2.80 -21.34
C ARG A 164 2.47 2.65 -19.83
N PRO A 165 3.09 3.53 -19.01
CA PRO A 165 3.17 3.32 -17.56
C PRO A 165 1.84 3.34 -16.81
N ASP A 166 0.85 4.14 -17.25
CA ASP A 166 -0.42 4.31 -16.56
C ASP A 166 -1.39 3.16 -16.88
N ALA A 167 -1.92 2.54 -15.83
CA ALA A 167 -2.92 1.49 -15.96
C ALA A 167 -3.72 1.32 -14.66
N LYS A 168 -4.92 0.75 -14.81
CA LYS A 168 -5.80 0.36 -13.70
C LYS A 168 -6.34 -1.04 -13.93
N SER A 169 -6.56 -1.79 -12.86
CA SER A 169 -7.28 -3.06 -12.87
C SER A 169 -8.40 -3.03 -11.84
N GLN A 170 -9.47 -3.77 -12.11
CA GLN A 170 -10.52 -4.06 -11.14
C GLN A 170 -10.94 -5.51 -11.29
N LEU A 171 -11.04 -6.22 -10.17
CA LEU A 171 -11.46 -7.61 -10.14
C LEU A 171 -12.74 -7.72 -9.32
N THR A 172 -13.81 -8.23 -9.95
CA THR A 172 -15.09 -8.54 -9.30
C THR A 172 -15.21 -10.04 -9.09
N VAL A 173 -15.41 -10.45 -7.86
CA VAL A 173 -15.41 -11.84 -7.41
C VAL A 173 -16.75 -12.17 -6.77
N ARG A 174 -17.28 -13.33 -7.11
CA ARG A 174 -18.48 -13.89 -6.47
C ARG A 174 -18.07 -14.69 -5.24
N TYR A 175 -18.73 -14.37 -4.14
CA TYR A 175 -18.58 -15.04 -2.86
C TYR A 175 -19.83 -15.84 -2.53
N VAL A 176 -19.63 -17.03 -1.98
CA VAL A 176 -20.69 -17.87 -1.40
C VAL A 176 -20.24 -18.25 0.01
N ASP A 177 -21.10 -17.98 0.99
CA ASP A 177 -20.83 -18.23 2.41
C ASP A 177 -19.45 -17.70 2.86
N GLY A 178 -19.11 -16.49 2.37
CA GLY A 178 -17.87 -15.78 2.72
C GLY A 178 -16.60 -16.29 2.06
N LYS A 179 -16.70 -17.18 1.06
CA LYS A 179 -15.55 -17.72 0.31
C LYS A 179 -15.60 -17.28 -1.15
N PRO A 180 -14.47 -16.90 -1.76
CA PRO A 180 -14.43 -16.61 -3.20
C PRO A 180 -14.64 -17.90 -3.98
N VAL A 181 -15.59 -17.90 -4.93
CA VAL A 181 -15.95 -19.09 -5.71
C VAL A 181 -15.85 -18.92 -7.22
N ALA A 182 -15.90 -17.70 -7.72
CA ALA A 182 -15.77 -17.41 -9.14
C ALA A 182 -15.34 -15.95 -9.37
N ILE A 183 -14.60 -15.72 -10.45
CA ILE A 183 -14.39 -14.38 -10.99
C ILE A 183 -15.56 -14.06 -11.92
N ASP A 184 -16.21 -12.91 -11.69
CA ASP A 184 -17.33 -12.43 -12.50
C ASP A 184 -16.83 -11.50 -13.61
N THR A 185 -16.07 -10.48 -13.25
CA THR A 185 -15.62 -9.44 -14.20
C THR A 185 -14.18 -9.04 -13.91
N VAL A 186 -13.40 -8.86 -14.96
CA VAL A 186 -12.05 -8.26 -14.92
C VAL A 186 -12.05 -7.02 -15.80
N VAL A 187 -11.75 -5.86 -15.22
CA VAL A 187 -11.57 -4.60 -15.95
C VAL A 187 -10.09 -4.27 -15.96
N VAL A 188 -9.55 -3.97 -17.13
CA VAL A 188 -8.20 -3.43 -17.26
C VAL A 188 -8.24 -2.24 -18.22
N SER A 189 -7.78 -1.09 -17.73
CA SER A 189 -7.53 0.10 -18.54
C SER A 189 -6.04 0.37 -18.54
N THR A 190 -5.39 0.27 -19.70
CA THR A 190 -3.95 0.49 -19.83
C THR A 190 -3.64 1.51 -20.91
N GLN A 191 -2.80 2.47 -20.58
CA GLN A 191 -2.25 3.41 -21.51
C GLN A 191 -1.38 2.69 -22.56
N HIS A 192 -1.46 3.13 -23.82
CA HIS A 192 -0.84 2.46 -24.95
C HIS A 192 -0.39 3.44 -26.04
N ASP A 193 0.45 2.98 -26.95
CA ASP A 193 0.82 3.71 -28.15
C ASP A 193 -0.37 3.92 -29.08
N ALA A 194 -0.33 5.00 -29.87
CA ALA A 194 -1.42 5.36 -30.77
C ALA A 194 -1.65 4.38 -31.92
N ASP A 195 -0.61 3.62 -32.29
CA ASP A 195 -0.60 2.76 -33.49
C ASP A 195 -1.11 1.34 -33.23
N VAL A 196 -1.37 0.96 -31.96
CA VAL A 196 -1.92 -0.36 -31.63
C VAL A 196 -3.46 -0.33 -31.68
N THR A 197 -4.05 -1.35 -32.27
CA THR A 197 -5.50 -1.46 -32.39
C THR A 197 -6.13 -1.96 -31.10
N HIS A 198 -7.39 -1.59 -30.83
CA HIS A 198 -8.12 -2.06 -29.66
C HIS A 198 -8.17 -3.59 -29.56
N LYS A 199 -8.35 -4.28 -30.69
CA LYS A 199 -8.40 -5.76 -30.75
C LYS A 199 -7.06 -6.38 -30.29
N GLN A 200 -5.94 -5.82 -30.75
CA GLN A 200 -4.60 -6.30 -30.30
C GLN A 200 -4.40 -6.06 -28.81
N ILE A 201 -4.84 -4.93 -28.29
CA ILE A 201 -4.78 -4.63 -26.86
C ILE A 201 -5.61 -5.64 -26.07
N GLU A 202 -6.85 -5.86 -26.47
CA GLU A 202 -7.78 -6.79 -25.81
C GLU A 202 -7.21 -8.22 -25.76
N GLU A 203 -6.77 -8.76 -26.91
CA GLU A 203 -6.18 -10.09 -27.01
C GLU A 203 -4.93 -10.21 -26.12
N ALA A 204 -3.99 -9.28 -26.21
CA ALA A 204 -2.74 -9.33 -25.45
C ALA A 204 -2.98 -9.16 -23.94
N VAL A 205 -3.86 -8.26 -23.53
CA VAL A 205 -4.15 -8.05 -22.10
C VAL A 205 -4.81 -9.30 -21.49
N ILE A 206 -5.75 -9.93 -22.18
CA ILE A 206 -6.38 -11.15 -21.69
C ILE A 206 -5.38 -12.30 -21.61
N GLU A 207 -4.63 -12.57 -22.69
CA GLU A 207 -3.79 -13.77 -22.81
C GLU A 207 -2.46 -13.64 -22.08
N GLU A 208 -1.84 -12.47 -22.05
CA GLU A 208 -0.48 -12.30 -21.52
C GLU A 208 -0.43 -11.60 -20.16
N ILE A 209 -1.46 -10.81 -19.81
CA ILE A 209 -1.50 -10.10 -18.53
C ILE A 209 -2.44 -10.78 -17.54
N ILE A 210 -3.71 -11.05 -17.93
CA ILE A 210 -4.73 -11.51 -16.98
C ILE A 210 -4.63 -13.02 -16.71
N LYS A 211 -4.76 -13.84 -17.74
CA LYS A 211 -4.80 -15.30 -17.59
C LYS A 211 -3.58 -15.91 -16.90
N PRO A 212 -2.33 -15.46 -17.15
CA PRO A 212 -1.16 -16.01 -16.47
C PRO A 212 -1.08 -15.67 -14.98
N VAL A 213 -1.84 -14.69 -14.53
CA VAL A 213 -1.86 -14.20 -13.14
C VAL A 213 -2.95 -14.89 -12.31
N LEU A 214 -4.11 -15.11 -12.90
CA LEU A 214 -5.26 -15.66 -12.19
C LEU A 214 -5.11 -17.17 -11.98
N PRO A 215 -5.59 -17.73 -10.84
CA PRO A 215 -5.59 -19.18 -10.63
C PRO A 215 -6.42 -19.88 -11.70
N ALA A 216 -5.90 -20.98 -12.26
CA ALA A 216 -6.51 -21.67 -13.38
C ALA A 216 -7.95 -22.16 -13.10
N GLU A 217 -8.21 -22.54 -11.85
CA GLU A 217 -9.55 -23.00 -11.40
C GLU A 217 -10.61 -21.90 -11.39
N PHE A 218 -10.20 -20.64 -11.42
CA PHE A 218 -11.11 -19.49 -11.50
C PHE A 218 -11.34 -19.01 -12.95
N ILE A 219 -10.53 -19.49 -13.92
CA ILE A 219 -10.63 -19.08 -15.32
C ILE A 219 -11.69 -19.93 -16.03
N ASN A 220 -12.67 -19.28 -16.60
CA ASN A 220 -13.73 -19.93 -17.40
C ASN A 220 -14.36 -18.94 -18.40
N ASP A 221 -15.22 -19.46 -19.30
CA ASP A 221 -15.84 -18.71 -20.41
C ASP A 221 -16.93 -17.72 -19.95
N LYS A 222 -17.27 -17.69 -18.67
CA LYS A 222 -18.30 -16.78 -18.14
C LYS A 222 -17.72 -15.47 -17.63
N ILE A 223 -16.39 -15.37 -17.52
CA ILE A 223 -15.71 -14.14 -17.11
C ILE A 223 -15.97 -13.04 -18.14
N ARG A 224 -16.42 -11.91 -17.69
CA ARG A 224 -16.52 -10.70 -18.50
C ARG A 224 -15.21 -9.94 -18.48
N TYR A 225 -14.55 -9.84 -19.62
CA TYR A 225 -13.36 -9.01 -19.78
C TYR A 225 -13.76 -7.65 -20.35
N LEU A 226 -13.40 -6.57 -19.66
CA LEU A 226 -13.63 -5.19 -20.06
C LEU A 226 -12.27 -4.50 -20.21
N ILE A 227 -11.70 -4.55 -21.41
CA ILE A 227 -10.36 -4.05 -21.70
C ILE A 227 -10.49 -2.72 -22.43
N ASN A 228 -9.89 -1.66 -21.86
CA ASN A 228 -10.00 -0.30 -22.38
C ASN A 228 -11.43 0.01 -22.86
N PRO A 229 -12.45 -0.05 -21.99
CA PRO A 229 -13.86 0.05 -22.40
C PRO A 229 -14.22 1.40 -23.04
N THR A 230 -13.38 2.42 -22.91
CA THR A 230 -13.51 3.70 -23.63
C THR A 230 -12.98 3.64 -25.07
N GLY A 231 -12.36 2.52 -25.46
CA GLY A 231 -11.81 2.25 -26.79
C GLY A 231 -10.37 2.74 -27.00
N ARG A 232 -9.94 3.83 -26.37
CA ARG A 232 -8.60 4.42 -26.54
C ARG A 232 -8.10 5.03 -25.23
N PHE A 233 -6.81 4.77 -24.92
CA PHE A 233 -6.14 5.34 -23.76
C PHE A 233 -4.68 5.68 -24.09
N VAL A 234 -4.48 6.69 -24.92
CA VAL A 234 -3.14 7.18 -25.34
C VAL A 234 -2.67 8.30 -24.43
N VAL A 235 -3.57 9.23 -24.07
CA VAL A 235 -3.28 10.28 -23.09
C VAL A 235 -3.52 9.73 -21.69
N GLY A 236 -2.50 9.70 -20.87
CA GLY A 236 -2.54 9.15 -19.51
C GLY A 236 -1.39 9.68 -18.66
N GLY A 237 -1.23 9.09 -17.46
CA GLY A 237 -0.26 9.53 -16.48
C GLY A 237 -0.52 10.97 -16.00
N PRO A 238 0.48 11.67 -15.45
CA PRO A 238 0.34 13.06 -14.98
C PRO A 238 -0.09 14.05 -16.03
N HIS A 239 0.03 13.71 -17.33
CA HIS A 239 -0.49 14.51 -18.42
C HIS A 239 -2.01 14.40 -18.54
N GLY A 240 -2.58 13.24 -18.22
CA GLY A 240 -4.02 13.00 -18.31
C GLY A 240 -4.79 13.40 -17.06
N ASP A 241 -4.19 13.25 -15.90
CA ASP A 241 -4.83 13.52 -14.60
C ASP A 241 -3.79 13.91 -13.55
N CYS A 242 -4.20 14.75 -12.62
CA CYS A 242 -3.36 15.18 -11.50
C CYS A 242 -3.22 14.05 -10.46
N GLY A 243 -2.00 13.84 -9.96
CA GLY A 243 -1.70 12.90 -8.89
C GLY A 243 -1.24 13.56 -7.61
N LEU A 244 -1.62 12.99 -6.47
CA LEU A 244 -1.19 13.43 -5.15
C LEU A 244 -0.82 12.23 -4.28
N THR A 245 0.17 12.43 -3.40
CA THR A 245 0.52 11.46 -2.36
C THR A 245 -0.68 11.15 -1.47
N GLY A 246 -0.92 9.86 -1.20
CA GLY A 246 -1.94 9.43 -0.26
C GLY A 246 -3.37 9.44 -0.78
N ARG A 247 -3.59 9.42 -2.11
CA ARG A 247 -4.94 9.34 -2.70
C ARG A 247 -5.34 7.93 -3.16
N LYS A 248 -4.53 6.92 -2.88
CA LYS A 248 -4.83 5.50 -3.20
C LYS A 248 -4.79 4.61 -1.95
N ILE A 249 -5.26 5.13 -0.82
CA ILE A 249 -5.16 4.49 0.50
C ILE A 249 -5.87 3.13 0.58
N ILE A 250 -6.93 2.93 -0.18
CA ILE A 250 -7.66 1.66 -0.24
C ILE A 250 -6.92 0.63 -1.12
N VAL A 251 -6.32 1.08 -2.22
CA VAL A 251 -5.41 0.27 -3.06
C VAL A 251 -4.16 -0.13 -2.25
N ASP A 252 -3.63 0.77 -1.45
CA ASP A 252 -2.45 0.55 -0.61
C ASP A 252 -2.68 -0.50 0.49
N THR A 253 -3.94 -0.77 0.86
CA THR A 253 -4.32 -1.61 1.98
C THR A 253 -5.07 -2.87 1.54
N TYR A 254 -6.37 -2.96 1.75
CA TYR A 254 -7.12 -4.22 1.61
C TYR A 254 -8.20 -4.19 0.53
N GLY A 255 -8.21 -3.17 -0.35
CA GLY A 255 -9.15 -3.09 -1.47
C GLY A 255 -10.61 -2.96 -1.04
N GLY A 256 -10.87 -2.43 0.15
CA GLY A 256 -12.22 -2.26 0.70
C GLY A 256 -12.73 -3.45 1.52
N ALA A 257 -11.95 -4.53 1.67
CA ALA A 257 -12.36 -5.69 2.47
C ALA A 257 -12.28 -5.45 3.98
N ALA A 258 -11.57 -4.42 4.43
CA ALA A 258 -11.44 -4.01 5.82
C ALA A 258 -11.78 -2.52 5.96
N HIS A 259 -12.03 -2.09 7.19
CA HIS A 259 -12.11 -0.67 7.51
C HIS A 259 -10.76 0.03 7.26
N HIS A 260 -10.79 1.35 7.14
CA HIS A 260 -9.62 2.18 6.99
C HIS A 260 -9.72 3.41 7.90
N GLY A 261 -8.61 3.78 8.54
CA GLY A 261 -8.58 4.93 9.46
C GLY A 261 -8.45 6.29 8.76
N GLY A 262 -8.17 6.30 7.45
CA GLY A 262 -8.02 7.51 6.63
C GLY A 262 -6.58 8.01 6.47
N GLY A 263 -5.62 7.51 7.26
CA GLY A 263 -4.21 7.91 7.18
C GLY A 263 -3.50 7.35 5.94
N ALA A 264 -2.79 8.19 5.21
CA ALA A 264 -1.91 7.80 4.12
C ALA A 264 -0.53 7.36 4.64
N PHE A 265 0.19 6.55 3.86
CA PHE A 265 1.48 5.98 4.25
C PHE A 265 2.68 6.69 3.60
N SER A 266 2.68 6.79 2.27
CA SER A 266 3.83 7.29 1.51
C SER A 266 4.28 8.67 1.97
N GLY A 267 5.59 8.88 2.02
CA GLY A 267 6.21 10.12 2.46
C GLY A 267 6.31 10.32 3.97
N LYS A 268 5.75 9.42 4.78
CA LYS A 268 5.78 9.49 6.25
C LYS A 268 6.83 8.58 6.84
N ASP A 269 7.72 9.11 7.70
CA ASP A 269 8.64 8.31 8.49
C ASP A 269 7.91 7.49 9.57
N PRO A 270 8.52 6.42 10.14
CA PRO A 270 7.83 5.50 11.03
C PRO A 270 7.44 6.07 12.41
N SER A 271 7.78 7.32 12.74
CA SER A 271 7.22 8.00 13.92
C SER A 271 5.73 8.35 13.73
N LYS A 272 5.25 8.41 12.48
CA LYS A 272 3.85 8.63 12.14
C LYS A 272 3.09 7.32 12.27
N VAL A 273 2.21 7.26 13.27
CA VAL A 273 1.40 6.06 13.57
C VAL A 273 0.44 5.69 12.44
N ASP A 274 0.03 6.63 11.60
CA ASP A 274 -0.73 6.34 10.38
C ASP A 274 -0.08 5.21 9.57
N ARG A 275 1.25 5.24 9.44
CA ARG A 275 2.01 4.23 8.73
C ARG A 275 2.42 3.08 9.65
N SER A 276 3.18 3.36 10.70
CA SER A 276 3.78 2.32 11.54
C SER A 276 2.75 1.46 12.26
N ALA A 277 1.66 2.05 12.78
CA ALA A 277 0.62 1.30 13.46
C ALA A 277 -0.32 0.56 12.49
N ALA A 278 -0.50 1.03 11.26
CA ALA A 278 -1.18 0.24 10.23
C ALA A 278 -0.36 -1.00 9.85
N TYR A 279 0.96 -0.88 9.76
CA TYR A 279 1.87 -2.02 9.54
C TYR A 279 1.84 -2.99 10.73
N ALA A 280 1.88 -2.48 11.97
CA ALA A 280 1.74 -3.30 13.17
C ALA A 280 0.37 -4.00 13.23
N GLY A 281 -0.71 -3.31 12.86
CA GLY A 281 -2.05 -3.90 12.76
C GLY A 281 -2.09 -5.06 11.77
N ARG A 282 -1.45 -4.92 10.60
CA ARG A 282 -1.30 -6.03 9.64
C ARG A 282 -0.51 -7.18 10.24
N TYR A 283 0.61 -6.92 10.88
CA TYR A 283 1.43 -7.92 11.54
C TYR A 283 0.63 -8.71 12.59
N VAL A 284 -0.13 -8.02 13.43
CA VAL A 284 -1.01 -8.64 14.44
C VAL A 284 -2.09 -9.50 13.79
N ALA A 285 -2.85 -8.94 12.84
CA ALA A 285 -3.94 -9.65 12.17
C ALA A 285 -3.43 -10.90 11.43
N LYS A 286 -2.29 -10.79 10.74
CA LYS A 286 -1.67 -11.91 10.04
C LYS A 286 -1.25 -13.03 11.00
N ASN A 287 -0.68 -12.70 12.16
CA ASN A 287 -0.31 -13.67 13.18
C ASN A 287 -1.54 -14.35 13.83
N ILE A 288 -2.64 -13.63 14.07
CA ILE A 288 -3.89 -14.21 14.56
C ILE A 288 -4.39 -15.30 13.61
N VAL A 289 -4.44 -15.00 12.30
CA VAL A 289 -4.92 -15.94 11.28
C VAL A 289 -3.93 -17.08 11.07
N ALA A 290 -2.63 -16.80 11.01
CA ALA A 290 -1.57 -17.82 10.88
C ALA A 290 -1.56 -18.79 12.05
N ALA A 291 -1.76 -18.30 13.28
CA ALA A 291 -1.91 -19.12 14.50
C ALA A 291 -3.14 -20.04 14.46
N GLY A 292 -4.06 -19.81 13.53
CA GLY A 292 -5.30 -20.57 13.43
C GLY A 292 -6.34 -20.19 14.50
N LEU A 293 -6.23 -19.01 15.10
CA LEU A 293 -7.22 -18.51 16.06
C LEU A 293 -8.52 -18.09 15.37
N ALA A 294 -8.42 -17.67 14.10
CA ALA A 294 -9.57 -17.29 13.28
C ALA A 294 -9.25 -17.49 11.78
N ASP A 295 -10.26 -17.53 10.93
CA ASP A 295 -10.09 -17.52 9.47
C ASP A 295 -9.99 -16.10 8.91
N LYS A 296 -10.55 -15.12 9.63
CA LYS A 296 -10.48 -13.68 9.35
C LYS A 296 -10.22 -12.93 10.63
N ALA A 297 -9.42 -11.89 10.56
CA ALA A 297 -9.19 -11.02 11.71
C ALA A 297 -8.99 -9.58 11.25
N GLU A 298 -9.71 -8.66 11.88
CA GLU A 298 -9.51 -7.23 11.80
C GLU A 298 -9.07 -6.72 13.16
N VAL A 299 -8.05 -5.87 13.16
CA VAL A 299 -7.51 -5.26 14.38
C VAL A 299 -7.61 -3.75 14.24
N GLN A 300 -8.22 -3.08 15.19
CA GLN A 300 -8.17 -1.62 15.29
C GLN A 300 -7.26 -1.23 16.46
N VAL A 301 -6.38 -0.28 16.23
CA VAL A 301 -5.59 0.37 17.26
C VAL A 301 -5.75 1.88 17.12
N ALA A 302 -5.93 2.59 18.25
CA ALA A 302 -6.12 4.05 18.25
C ALA A 302 -5.12 4.73 19.19
N TYR A 303 -4.73 5.95 18.81
CA TYR A 303 -3.76 6.76 19.54
C TYR A 303 -4.28 8.18 19.82
N ALA A 304 -3.75 8.80 20.87
CA ALA A 304 -3.81 10.22 21.11
C ALA A 304 -2.44 10.85 20.87
N ILE A 305 -2.41 12.06 20.34
CA ILE A 305 -1.15 12.79 20.12
C ILE A 305 -0.37 12.93 21.44
N GLY A 306 0.94 12.70 21.39
CA GLY A 306 1.82 12.82 22.55
C GLY A 306 1.68 11.72 23.60
N VAL A 307 0.87 10.68 23.37
CA VAL A 307 0.69 9.54 24.29
C VAL A 307 1.27 8.29 23.69
N ALA A 308 2.10 7.57 24.45
CA ALA A 308 2.77 6.37 23.96
C ALA A 308 1.84 5.16 23.90
N LYS A 309 1.02 4.92 24.92
CA LYS A 309 0.13 3.77 24.96
C LYS A 309 -1.07 3.99 24.04
N PRO A 310 -1.47 2.96 23.24
CA PRO A 310 -2.74 3.04 22.52
C PRO A 310 -3.91 3.32 23.48
N VAL A 311 -4.84 4.16 23.04
CA VAL A 311 -6.06 4.46 23.80
C VAL A 311 -7.10 3.35 23.66
N SER A 312 -7.04 2.56 22.62
CA SER A 312 -7.88 1.36 22.44
C SER A 312 -7.23 0.34 21.52
N LEU A 313 -7.57 -0.94 21.77
CA LEU A 313 -7.26 -2.08 20.92
C LEU A 313 -8.54 -2.92 20.80
N MET A 314 -8.96 -3.20 19.58
CA MET A 314 -10.11 -4.04 19.27
C MET A 314 -9.71 -5.12 18.28
N VAL A 315 -10.21 -6.34 18.50
CA VAL A 315 -10.10 -7.45 17.55
C VAL A 315 -11.52 -7.88 17.16
N ASN A 316 -11.73 -8.10 15.87
CA ASN A 316 -12.98 -8.67 15.33
C ASN A 316 -12.62 -9.84 14.41
N THR A 317 -13.08 -11.03 14.73
CA THR A 317 -12.89 -12.24 13.94
C THR A 317 -14.05 -12.55 13.01
N PHE A 318 -15.06 -11.70 12.94
CA PHE A 318 -16.27 -11.89 12.11
C PHE A 318 -16.96 -13.23 12.38
N GLY A 319 -16.94 -13.70 13.64
CA GLY A 319 -17.53 -14.96 14.05
C GLY A 319 -16.73 -16.22 13.63
N THR A 320 -15.51 -16.06 13.11
CA THR A 320 -14.64 -17.19 12.74
C THR A 320 -13.64 -17.56 13.86
N GLY A 321 -13.65 -16.82 14.98
CA GLY A 321 -12.76 -17.05 16.12
C GLY A 321 -12.99 -18.38 16.81
N LYS A 322 -11.91 -19.07 17.16
CA LYS A 322 -11.95 -20.31 17.98
C LYS A 322 -12.08 -20.04 19.47
N ILE A 323 -11.73 -18.84 19.89
CA ILE A 323 -11.93 -18.28 21.23
C ILE A 323 -12.56 -16.89 21.09
N ALA A 324 -13.09 -16.34 22.17
CA ALA A 324 -13.74 -15.04 22.16
C ALA A 324 -12.78 -13.92 21.73
N ASP A 325 -13.29 -12.93 20.98
CA ASP A 325 -12.49 -11.82 20.42
C ASP A 325 -11.77 -11.02 21.53
N GLU A 326 -12.41 -10.86 22.71
CA GLU A 326 -11.82 -10.18 23.86
C GLU A 326 -10.61 -10.96 24.42
N LYS A 327 -10.62 -12.29 24.35
CA LYS A 327 -9.47 -13.11 24.74
C LYS A 327 -8.33 -12.97 23.74
N ILE A 328 -8.65 -12.92 22.45
CA ILE A 328 -7.63 -12.67 21.40
C ILE A 328 -7.02 -11.29 21.61
N ALA A 329 -7.83 -10.26 21.87
CA ALA A 329 -7.35 -8.91 22.14
C ALA A 329 -6.41 -8.85 23.37
N ALA A 330 -6.72 -9.61 24.44
CA ALA A 330 -5.85 -9.71 25.60
C ALA A 330 -4.50 -10.37 25.26
N LEU A 331 -4.51 -11.45 24.47
CA LEU A 331 -3.29 -12.09 23.98
C LEU A 331 -2.46 -11.15 23.10
N VAL A 332 -3.10 -10.37 22.25
CA VAL A 332 -2.42 -9.34 21.43
C VAL A 332 -1.73 -8.33 22.34
N ALA A 333 -2.41 -7.80 23.34
CA ALA A 333 -1.85 -6.83 24.27
C ALA A 333 -0.65 -7.40 25.07
N GLU A 334 -0.59 -8.70 25.30
CA GLU A 334 0.51 -9.38 25.99
C GLU A 334 1.72 -9.63 25.06
N HIS A 335 1.48 -9.99 23.79
CA HIS A 335 2.53 -10.46 22.88
C HIS A 335 3.08 -9.38 21.94
N PHE A 336 2.42 -8.23 21.80
CA PHE A 336 2.81 -7.15 20.89
C PHE A 336 2.91 -5.81 21.63
N ASP A 337 4.07 -5.17 21.52
CA ASP A 337 4.23 -3.80 21.98
C ASP A 337 3.76 -2.84 20.91
N LEU A 338 2.55 -2.31 21.09
CA LEU A 338 1.91 -1.39 20.13
C LEU A 338 2.18 0.09 20.45
N ARG A 339 3.12 0.41 21.35
CA ARG A 339 3.62 1.77 21.52
C ARG A 339 4.44 2.17 20.27
N PRO A 340 4.46 3.44 19.85
CA PRO A 340 5.20 3.86 18.65
C PRO A 340 6.64 3.37 18.59
N LYS A 341 7.40 3.53 19.67
CA LYS A 341 8.79 3.04 19.79
C LYS A 341 8.86 1.50 19.70
N GLY A 342 7.95 0.80 20.36
CA GLY A 342 7.87 -0.67 20.33
C GLY A 342 7.64 -1.21 18.93
N ILE A 343 6.73 -0.60 18.18
CA ILE A 343 6.45 -0.96 16.78
C ILE A 343 7.70 -0.77 15.92
N VAL A 344 8.32 0.41 16.00
CA VAL A 344 9.52 0.73 15.21
C VAL A 344 10.65 -0.27 15.47
N GLN A 345 10.85 -0.67 16.73
CA GLN A 345 11.87 -1.66 17.10
C GLN A 345 11.51 -3.06 16.65
N ALA A 346 10.27 -3.51 16.92
CA ALA A 346 9.82 -4.87 16.59
C ALA A 346 9.82 -5.15 15.08
N LEU A 347 9.49 -4.16 14.28
CA LEU A 347 9.42 -4.27 12.82
C LEU A 347 10.64 -3.70 12.10
N ASP A 348 11.66 -3.22 12.84
CA ASP A 348 12.90 -2.65 12.29
C ASP A 348 12.66 -1.62 11.17
N LEU A 349 11.86 -0.59 11.50
CA LEU A 349 11.34 0.36 10.51
C LEU A 349 12.27 1.53 10.18
N LEU A 350 13.40 1.73 10.88
CA LEU A 350 14.33 2.83 10.63
C LEU A 350 15.31 2.54 9.47
N ARG A 351 14.81 1.91 8.41
CA ARG A 351 15.58 1.52 7.24
C ARG A 351 15.01 2.13 5.96
N PRO A 352 15.79 2.31 4.89
CA PRO A 352 15.30 2.78 3.60
C PRO A 352 14.60 1.64 2.83
N ILE A 353 13.36 1.31 3.22
CA ILE A 353 12.58 0.18 2.68
C ILE A 353 11.28 0.62 2.01
N TYR A 354 10.99 1.92 2.00
CA TYR A 354 9.66 2.44 1.72
C TYR A 354 9.36 2.64 0.23
N SER A 355 10.36 2.96 -0.60
CA SER A 355 10.17 3.08 -2.05
C SER A 355 9.54 1.85 -2.69
N LYS A 356 9.85 0.65 -2.18
CA LYS A 356 9.27 -0.61 -2.66
C LYS A 356 7.79 -0.75 -2.33
N THR A 357 7.29 -0.10 -1.28
CA THR A 357 5.90 -0.17 -0.85
C THR A 357 4.97 0.71 -1.67
N ALA A 358 5.50 1.72 -2.33
CA ALA A 358 4.76 2.82 -2.93
C ALA A 358 3.95 2.45 -4.20
N ALA A 359 4.03 1.20 -4.65
CA ALA A 359 3.20 0.65 -5.72
C ALA A 359 2.86 -0.81 -5.42
N TYR A 360 1.70 -1.27 -5.89
CA TYR A 360 1.21 -2.67 -5.79
C TYR A 360 0.84 -3.12 -4.36
N GLY A 361 0.45 -2.17 -3.51
CA GLY A 361 0.01 -2.42 -2.13
C GLY A 361 1.16 -2.55 -1.13
N HIS A 362 0.87 -2.22 0.12
CA HIS A 362 1.82 -2.31 1.23
C HIS A 362 1.77 -3.69 1.93
N PHE A 363 0.71 -4.47 1.72
CA PHE A 363 0.44 -5.73 2.40
C PHE A 363 0.35 -6.91 1.44
N GLY A 364 0.57 -8.12 1.98
CA GLY A 364 0.52 -9.36 1.21
C GLY A 364 1.72 -9.57 0.29
N ARG A 365 2.87 -8.99 0.64
CA ARG A 365 4.13 -9.06 -0.09
C ARG A 365 5.20 -9.68 0.79
N GLU A 366 5.94 -10.65 0.24
CA GLU A 366 6.88 -11.49 0.98
C GLU A 366 8.34 -11.09 0.75
N GLU A 367 8.60 -9.83 0.38
CA GLU A 367 9.96 -9.30 0.34
C GLU A 367 10.57 -9.30 1.75
N PRO A 368 11.85 -9.68 1.92
CA PRO A 368 12.46 -9.85 3.24
C PRO A 368 12.43 -8.58 4.12
N GLU A 369 12.38 -7.42 3.49
CA GLU A 369 12.33 -6.12 4.19
C GLU A 369 10.97 -5.84 4.84
N PHE A 370 9.89 -6.52 4.40
CA PHE A 370 8.52 -6.26 4.85
C PHE A 370 8.19 -7.08 6.09
N THR A 371 8.79 -6.69 7.19
CA THR A 371 8.74 -7.36 8.49
C THR A 371 7.32 -7.50 9.06
N TRP A 372 6.40 -6.63 8.68
CA TRP A 372 4.99 -6.71 9.06
C TRP A 372 4.22 -7.89 8.42
N GLU A 373 4.87 -8.60 7.51
CA GLU A 373 4.34 -9.84 6.94
C GLU A 373 4.85 -11.11 7.66
N TRP A 374 5.72 -10.98 8.66
CA TRP A 374 6.19 -12.12 9.44
C TRP A 374 5.07 -12.76 10.26
N THR A 375 5.16 -14.07 10.48
CA THR A 375 4.23 -14.87 11.29
C THR A 375 4.93 -15.54 12.48
N ASP A 376 6.02 -14.96 12.94
CA ASP A 376 6.89 -15.44 14.00
C ASP A 376 6.23 -15.49 15.39
N LYS A 377 5.11 -14.81 15.59
CA LYS A 377 4.30 -14.83 16.81
C LYS A 377 3.18 -15.89 16.78
N ALA A 378 2.94 -16.54 15.64
CA ALA A 378 1.80 -17.43 15.47
C ALA A 378 1.80 -18.61 16.44
N ASP A 379 2.95 -19.29 16.62
CA ASP A 379 3.06 -20.43 17.53
C ASP A 379 2.85 -20.03 18.99
N ALA A 380 3.41 -18.88 19.40
CA ALA A 380 3.23 -18.35 20.75
C ALA A 380 1.77 -18.00 21.04
N LEU A 381 1.09 -17.34 20.10
CA LEU A 381 -0.33 -17.02 20.21
C LEU A 381 -1.19 -18.27 20.29
N ARG A 382 -0.90 -19.28 19.46
CA ARG A 382 -1.61 -20.56 19.46
C ARG A 382 -1.48 -21.27 20.80
N ALA A 383 -0.27 -21.39 21.33
CA ALA A 383 0.00 -22.00 22.62
C ALA A 383 -0.70 -21.27 23.78
N ALA A 384 -0.63 -19.92 23.78
CA ALA A 384 -1.28 -19.09 24.79
C ALA A 384 -2.82 -19.18 24.73
N ALA A 385 -3.38 -19.45 23.55
CA ALA A 385 -4.80 -19.69 23.35
C ALA A 385 -5.25 -21.10 23.79
N GLY A 386 -4.33 -22.01 24.06
CA GLY A 386 -4.62 -23.39 24.42
C GLY A 386 -5.05 -24.27 23.23
N LEU A 387 -4.57 -23.98 22.02
CA LEU A 387 -4.94 -24.66 20.78
C LEU A 387 -3.80 -25.52 20.21
#